data_1ec724e2d1a5d3432355e27249dfa0d0
#
_entry.id   1ec724e2d1a5d3432355e27249dfa0d0
#
_cell.length_a   1.000
_cell.length_b   1.000
_cell.length_c   1.000
_cell.angle_alpha   90.00
_cell.angle_beta   90.00
_cell.angle_gamma   90.00
#
_symmetry.space_group_name_H-M   'P 1'
#
loop_
_entity.id
_entity.type
_entity.pdbx_description
1 polymer ?
#
loop_
_entity_poly.entity_id
_entity_poly.type
_entity_poly.pdbx_seq_one_letter_code
_entity_poly.pdbx_strand_id
1 'polypeptide(L)'
;MQRTKKITAFVLAIALCVGMLQTLGVNAKAADTGKHMDVLFTHDTHSHLNSFPTIVDGKQEEVGGFARLKTLIDEQKEKNPDTLYLDGGDFSMGTLIQTVYETEAAELRMLGYLGCDVTTWGNHEFDYRSSGLANMLNTAKASGENVPSLVVCNVNWSAMEKAGLTEGQQQIK
;
A
#
# COMPACT_ATOMS: atom_id res chain seq x y z
N MET A 1 -39.15 63.60 -8.50
CA MET A 1 -38.09 63.68 -7.47
C MET A 1 -38.13 62.62 -6.41
N GLN A 2 -39.27 62.15 -5.93
CA GLN A 2 -39.32 61.06 -4.92
C GLN A 2 -39.02 59.68 -5.48
N ARG A 3 -39.35 59.31 -6.72
CA ARG A 3 -39.07 57.97 -7.34
C ARG A 3 -37.58 57.73 -7.58
N THR A 4 -36.84 58.77 -8.02
CA THR A 4 -35.39 58.67 -8.23
C THR A 4 -34.63 58.44 -6.94
N LYS A 5 -35.03 59.12 -5.85
CA LYS A 5 -34.40 58.87 -4.51
C LYS A 5 -34.58 57.46 -3.96
N LYS A 6 -35.75 56.81 -4.24
CA LYS A 6 -36.01 55.46 -3.83
C LYS A 6 -35.19 54.43 -4.63
N ILE A 7 -35.02 54.67 -5.93
CA ILE A 7 -34.19 53.80 -6.79
C ILE A 7 -32.72 53.90 -6.39
N THR A 8 -32.22 55.13 -6.12
CA THR A 8 -30.83 55.32 -5.69
C THR A 8 -30.55 54.67 -4.34
N ALA A 9 -31.49 54.74 -3.38
CA ALA A 9 -31.36 54.08 -2.08
C ALA A 9 -31.36 52.56 -2.20
N PHE A 10 -32.16 51.99 -3.10
CA PHE A 10 -32.24 50.54 -3.34
C PHE A 10 -30.96 49.99 -4.00
N VAL A 11 -30.41 50.71 -4.98
CA VAL A 11 -29.15 50.37 -5.64
C VAL A 11 -27.97 50.44 -4.65
N LEU A 12 -27.95 51.45 -3.77
CA LEU A 12 -26.93 51.59 -2.75
C LEU A 12 -26.99 50.47 -1.73
N ALA A 13 -28.20 50.01 -1.33
CA ALA A 13 -28.37 48.89 -0.40
C ALA A 13 -27.90 47.56 -1.00
N ILE A 14 -28.18 47.33 -2.30
CA ILE A 14 -27.67 46.11 -2.99
C ILE A 14 -26.15 46.18 -3.12
N ALA A 15 -25.55 47.29 -3.43
CA ALA A 15 -24.11 47.47 -3.52
C ALA A 15 -23.41 47.22 -2.16
N LEU A 16 -24.02 47.66 -1.04
CA LEU A 16 -23.52 47.40 0.29
C LEU A 16 -23.64 45.90 0.66
N CYS A 17 -24.73 45.23 0.30
CA CYS A 17 -24.90 43.79 0.55
C CYS A 17 -23.90 42.96 -0.27
N VAL A 18 -23.65 43.32 -1.53
CA VAL A 18 -22.67 42.64 -2.38
C VAL A 18 -21.23 42.90 -1.87
N GLY A 19 -20.95 44.12 -1.40
CA GLY A 19 -19.65 44.44 -0.79
C GLY A 19 -19.39 43.69 0.52
N MET A 20 -20.42 43.48 1.35
CA MET A 20 -20.28 42.70 2.59
C MET A 20 -20.15 41.18 2.33
N LEU A 21 -20.69 40.64 1.23
CA LEU A 21 -20.48 39.24 0.84
C LEU A 21 -19.03 38.96 0.37
N GLN A 22 -18.35 39.98 -0.13
CA GLN A 22 -16.95 39.82 -0.58
C GLN A 22 -15.92 39.90 0.56
N THR A 23 -16.30 40.46 1.71
CA THR A 23 -15.41 40.50 2.90
C THR A 23 -15.54 39.28 3.81
N LEU A 24 -16.55 38.44 3.59
CA LEU A 24 -16.67 37.14 4.21
C LEU A 24 -16.07 36.06 3.29
N GLY A 25 -14.90 36.31 2.76
CA GLY A 25 -14.00 35.26 2.32
C GLY A 25 -13.65 34.42 3.56
N VAL A 26 -14.56 33.55 3.96
CA VAL A 26 -14.24 32.47 4.87
C VAL A 26 -13.25 31.58 4.11
N ASN A 27 -11.97 31.91 4.23
CA ASN A 27 -10.95 30.88 4.05
C ASN A 27 -11.22 29.85 5.15
N ALA A 28 -12.18 28.97 4.89
CA ALA A 28 -12.27 27.72 5.61
C ALA A 28 -11.01 26.94 5.24
N LYS A 29 -9.90 27.30 5.88
CA LYS A 29 -8.81 26.36 6.05
C LYS A 29 -9.48 25.19 6.74
N ALA A 30 -9.67 24.08 6.03
CA ALA A 30 -10.06 22.85 6.67
C ALA A 30 -9.14 22.73 7.89
N ALA A 31 -9.71 22.71 9.07
CA ALA A 31 -8.93 22.50 10.26
C ALA A 31 -8.25 21.15 10.01
N ASP A 32 -6.94 21.17 9.84
CA ASP A 32 -6.12 19.99 9.85
C ASP A 32 -6.41 19.33 11.21
N THR A 33 -7.22 18.27 11.21
CA THR A 33 -7.60 17.53 12.41
C THR A 33 -6.45 16.70 12.95
N GLY A 34 -5.26 16.87 12.38
CA GLY A 34 -3.99 16.46 12.96
C GLY A 34 -3.71 14.96 12.98
N LYS A 35 -4.53 14.14 12.34
CA LYS A 35 -4.18 12.73 12.14
C LYS A 35 -3.86 12.50 10.68
N HIS A 36 -2.58 12.51 10.36
CA HIS A 36 -2.07 12.02 9.09
C HIS A 36 -1.70 10.55 9.25
N MET A 37 -2.19 9.73 8.35
CA MET A 37 -1.74 8.35 8.19
C MET A 37 -0.96 8.28 6.89
N ASP A 38 0.30 7.90 6.99
CA ASP A 38 1.12 7.63 5.82
C ASP A 38 0.97 6.17 5.43
N VAL A 39 0.92 5.91 4.13
CA VAL A 39 0.89 4.56 3.59
C VAL A 39 2.07 4.39 2.64
N LEU A 40 2.96 3.46 2.96
CA LEU A 40 3.97 2.95 2.05
C LEU A 40 3.38 1.77 1.30
N PHE A 41 3.65 1.70 0.00
CA PHE A 41 3.10 0.65 -0.83
C PHE A 41 4.14 0.09 -1.79
N THR A 42 4.28 -1.23 -1.79
CA THR A 42 5.06 -1.99 -2.77
C THR A 42 4.16 -2.98 -3.49
N HIS A 43 4.56 -3.42 -4.66
CA HIS A 43 3.98 -4.52 -5.41
C HIS A 43 4.99 -5.03 -6.43
N ASP A 44 4.79 -6.24 -6.96
CA ASP A 44 5.58 -6.78 -8.06
C ASP A 44 7.10 -6.73 -7.78
N THR A 45 7.51 -7.09 -6.57
CA THR A 45 8.93 -7.08 -6.19
C THR A 45 9.70 -8.28 -6.73
N HIS A 46 9.01 -9.34 -7.14
CA HIS A 46 9.52 -10.47 -7.92
C HIS A 46 10.88 -10.99 -7.44
N SER A 47 10.98 -11.30 -6.14
CA SER A 47 12.20 -11.83 -5.50
C SER A 47 13.46 -10.96 -5.67
N HIS A 48 13.33 -9.67 -6.03
CA HIS A 48 14.46 -8.75 -6.19
C HIS A 48 14.96 -8.23 -4.83
N LEU A 49 15.40 -9.15 -3.97
CA LEU A 49 15.89 -8.82 -2.62
C LEU A 49 17.23 -8.09 -2.65
N ASN A 50 18.05 -8.34 -3.67
CA ASN A 50 19.36 -7.70 -3.82
C ASN A 50 19.28 -6.46 -4.70
N SER A 51 20.18 -5.51 -4.46
CA SER A 51 20.42 -4.41 -5.37
C SER A 51 21.05 -4.89 -6.69
N PHE A 52 20.93 -4.07 -7.71
CA PHE A 52 21.54 -4.34 -9.01
C PHE A 52 22.10 -3.06 -9.64
N PRO A 53 23.20 -3.16 -10.42
CA PRO A 53 23.76 -2.01 -11.09
C PRO A 53 22.89 -1.61 -12.29
N THR A 54 22.67 -0.31 -12.46
CA THR A 54 21.99 0.26 -13.63
C THR A 54 22.58 1.63 -13.98
N ILE A 55 22.14 2.21 -15.09
CA ILE A 55 22.54 3.55 -15.50
C ILE A 55 21.46 4.55 -15.11
N VAL A 56 21.78 5.46 -14.20
CA VAL A 56 20.96 6.59 -13.80
C VAL A 56 21.66 7.87 -14.21
N ASP A 57 21.01 8.71 -15.01
CA ASP A 57 21.57 9.97 -15.50
C ASP A 57 22.98 9.84 -16.14
N GLY A 58 23.20 8.72 -16.87
CA GLY A 58 24.45 8.43 -17.53
C GLY A 58 25.58 7.93 -16.63
N LYS A 59 25.32 7.64 -15.38
CA LYS A 59 26.24 7.05 -14.41
C LYS A 59 25.79 5.67 -13.99
N GLN A 60 26.76 4.79 -13.75
CA GLN A 60 26.44 3.48 -13.16
C GLN A 60 26.19 3.66 -11.67
N GLU A 61 25.02 3.23 -11.23
CA GLU A 61 24.61 3.26 -9.83
C GLU A 61 24.00 1.92 -9.41
N GLU A 62 24.11 1.59 -8.13
CA GLU A 62 23.42 0.48 -7.50
C GLU A 62 22.04 0.93 -7.06
N VAL A 63 20.97 0.27 -7.55
CA VAL A 63 19.57 0.61 -7.23
C VAL A 63 18.82 -0.60 -6.69
N GLY A 64 17.66 -0.33 -6.11
CA GLY A 64 16.75 -1.36 -5.58
C GLY A 64 17.33 -2.11 -4.38
N GLY A 65 16.76 -3.26 -4.13
CA GLY A 65 17.11 -4.15 -3.03
C GLY A 65 16.43 -3.81 -1.69
N PHE A 66 16.11 -4.84 -0.94
CA PHE A 66 15.35 -4.73 0.31
C PHE A 66 16.12 -4.02 1.42
N ALA A 67 17.44 -4.04 1.40
CA ALA A 67 18.25 -3.28 2.37
C ALA A 67 18.02 -1.76 2.26
N ARG A 68 17.97 -1.22 1.02
CA ARG A 68 17.64 0.19 0.81
C ARG A 68 16.19 0.51 1.12
N LEU A 69 15.29 -0.40 0.70
CA LEU A 69 13.87 -0.28 1.02
C LEU A 69 13.65 -0.25 2.54
N LYS A 70 14.33 -1.11 3.30
CA LYS A 70 14.29 -1.10 4.77
C LYS A 70 14.67 0.26 5.35
N THR A 71 15.75 0.85 4.86
CA THR A 71 16.20 2.18 5.31
C THR A 71 15.10 3.22 5.09
N LEU A 72 14.48 3.26 3.90
CA LEU A 72 13.41 4.22 3.58
C LEU A 72 12.17 4.00 4.46
N ILE A 73 11.79 2.73 4.70
CA ILE A 73 10.66 2.39 5.57
C ILE A 73 10.95 2.86 7.01
N ASP A 74 12.15 2.59 7.52
CA ASP A 74 12.52 2.97 8.88
C ASP A 74 12.54 4.50 9.05
N GLU A 75 13.13 5.23 8.11
CA GLU A 75 13.12 6.69 8.11
C GLU A 75 11.70 7.27 8.08
N GLN A 76 10.77 6.64 7.37
CA GLN A 76 9.40 7.09 7.33
C GLN A 76 8.65 6.76 8.61
N LYS A 77 8.82 5.54 9.15
CA LYS A 77 8.21 5.14 10.43
C LYS A 77 8.80 5.93 11.62
N GLU A 78 10.04 6.38 11.53
CA GLU A 78 10.64 7.30 12.53
C GLU A 78 9.95 8.68 12.52
N LYS A 79 9.64 9.21 11.32
CA LYS A 79 8.91 10.49 11.15
C LYS A 79 7.45 10.37 11.58
N ASN A 80 6.80 9.27 11.24
CA ASN A 80 5.42 8.99 11.58
C ASN A 80 5.26 7.52 11.98
N PRO A 81 5.21 7.20 13.29
CA PRO A 81 5.06 5.83 13.78
C PRO A 81 3.74 5.14 13.35
N ASP A 82 2.72 5.92 12.98
CA ASP A 82 1.44 5.40 12.48
C ASP A 82 1.48 5.06 10.97
N THR A 83 2.67 5.09 10.33
CA THR A 83 2.85 4.70 8.94
C THR A 83 2.52 3.22 8.74
N LEU A 84 1.60 2.93 7.82
CA LEU A 84 1.31 1.58 7.37
C LEU A 84 2.21 1.22 6.17
N TYR A 85 2.73 0.00 6.17
CA TYR A 85 3.41 -0.56 5.01
C TYR A 85 2.59 -1.72 4.45
N LEU A 86 2.10 -1.56 3.22
CA LEU A 86 1.27 -2.52 2.51
C LEU A 86 2.02 -3.05 1.29
N ASP A 87 1.77 -4.30 0.94
CA ASP A 87 2.29 -4.93 -0.26
C ASP A 87 1.15 -5.51 -1.11
N GLY A 88 1.21 -5.30 -2.42
CA GLY A 88 0.17 -5.67 -3.38
C GLY A 88 0.30 -7.08 -3.96
N GLY A 89 1.25 -7.89 -3.48
CA GLY A 89 1.51 -9.23 -4.02
C GLY A 89 2.48 -9.23 -5.19
N ASP A 90 2.63 -10.38 -5.85
CA ASP A 90 3.69 -10.69 -6.81
C ASP A 90 5.08 -10.40 -6.21
N PHE A 91 5.24 -10.76 -4.93
CA PHE A 91 6.52 -10.59 -4.24
C PHE A 91 7.52 -11.70 -4.60
N SER A 92 7.05 -12.80 -5.17
CA SER A 92 7.85 -13.97 -5.55
C SER A 92 8.13 -14.04 -7.06
N MET A 93 8.98 -14.99 -7.45
CA MET A 93 9.24 -15.36 -8.86
C MET A 93 9.86 -14.25 -9.73
N GLY A 94 11.18 -14.19 -9.77
CA GLY A 94 11.90 -13.22 -10.64
C GLY A 94 13.41 -13.34 -10.56
N THR A 95 13.93 -13.93 -9.48
CA THR A 95 15.37 -14.18 -9.30
C THR A 95 15.61 -15.59 -8.78
N LEU A 96 16.87 -15.99 -8.61
CA LEU A 96 17.21 -17.30 -8.05
C LEU A 96 16.71 -17.52 -6.60
N ILE A 97 16.33 -16.48 -5.90
CA ILE A 97 15.72 -16.57 -4.56
C ILE A 97 14.45 -17.43 -4.59
N GLN A 98 13.70 -17.39 -5.69
CA GLN A 98 12.49 -18.22 -5.87
C GLN A 98 12.73 -19.71 -5.69
N THR A 99 13.97 -20.20 -5.85
CA THR A 99 14.29 -21.64 -5.69
C THR A 99 14.09 -22.16 -4.26
N VAL A 100 14.05 -21.26 -3.29
CA VAL A 100 13.78 -21.56 -1.87
C VAL A 100 12.40 -21.08 -1.41
N TYR A 101 11.51 -20.77 -2.35
CA TYR A 101 10.16 -20.28 -2.09
C TYR A 101 9.39 -21.20 -1.12
N GLU A 102 9.34 -22.50 -1.40
CA GLU A 102 8.60 -23.46 -0.59
C GLU A 102 9.31 -23.83 0.71
N THR A 103 10.67 -23.88 0.68
CA THR A 103 11.46 -24.42 1.78
C THR A 103 11.91 -23.40 2.81
N GLU A 104 12.03 -22.13 2.41
CA GLU A 104 12.49 -21.06 3.27
C GLU A 104 11.47 -19.91 3.38
N ALA A 105 10.48 -19.84 2.49
CA ALA A 105 9.54 -18.72 2.40
C ALA A 105 10.26 -17.35 2.41
N ALA A 106 11.39 -17.27 1.69
CA ALA A 106 12.36 -16.20 1.84
C ALA A 106 11.72 -14.82 1.61
N GLU A 107 10.92 -14.67 0.55
CA GLU A 107 10.30 -13.41 0.17
C GLU A 107 9.30 -12.95 1.24
N LEU A 108 8.41 -13.83 1.70
CA LEU A 108 7.39 -13.48 2.70
C LEU A 108 8.01 -13.12 4.06
N ARG A 109 9.03 -13.87 4.48
CA ARG A 109 9.79 -13.59 5.70
C ARG A 109 10.55 -12.26 5.59
N MET A 110 11.11 -11.96 4.42
CA MET A 110 11.77 -10.67 4.18
C MET A 110 10.79 -9.50 4.19
N LEU A 111 9.57 -9.65 3.66
CA LEU A 111 8.53 -8.63 3.83
C LEU A 111 8.22 -8.38 5.31
N GLY A 112 8.13 -9.43 6.11
CA GLY A 112 7.98 -9.31 7.57
C GLY A 112 9.15 -8.59 8.23
N TYR A 113 10.39 -8.92 7.84
CA TYR A 113 11.58 -8.22 8.32
C TYR A 113 11.59 -6.72 7.96
N LEU A 114 11.08 -6.36 6.78
CA LEU A 114 10.90 -4.96 6.39
C LEU A 114 9.85 -4.23 7.25
N GLY A 115 9.02 -4.95 7.97
CA GLY A 115 7.92 -4.41 8.76
C GLY A 115 6.68 -4.14 7.92
N CYS A 116 6.43 -4.98 6.89
CA CYS A 116 5.19 -4.99 6.14
C CYS A 116 4.04 -5.43 7.05
N ASP A 117 2.97 -4.64 7.06
CA ASP A 117 1.81 -4.89 7.91
C ASP A 117 0.83 -5.86 7.23
N VAL A 118 0.60 -5.67 5.93
CA VAL A 118 -0.36 -6.45 5.14
C VAL A 118 0.18 -6.72 3.74
N THR A 119 0.00 -7.94 3.27
CA THR A 119 0.21 -8.33 1.87
C THR A 119 -0.97 -9.11 1.31
N THR A 120 -0.95 -9.37 0.02
CA THR A 120 -1.91 -10.21 -0.68
C THR A 120 -1.18 -11.14 -1.65
N TRP A 121 -1.93 -11.93 -2.42
CA TRP A 121 -1.36 -12.75 -3.49
C TRP A 121 -1.52 -12.05 -4.84
N GLY A 122 -0.45 -12.06 -5.63
CA GLY A 122 -0.52 -11.88 -7.06
C GLY A 122 -0.65 -13.24 -7.78
N ASN A 123 -0.40 -13.24 -9.08
CA ASN A 123 -0.46 -14.49 -9.84
C ASN A 123 0.78 -15.37 -9.63
N HIS A 124 1.94 -14.79 -9.37
CA HIS A 124 3.20 -15.52 -9.23
C HIS A 124 3.31 -16.31 -7.93
N GLU A 125 2.58 -15.98 -6.88
CA GLU A 125 2.51 -16.81 -5.68
C GLU A 125 1.92 -18.20 -5.97
N PHE A 126 1.25 -18.37 -7.13
CA PHE A 126 0.68 -19.63 -7.58
C PHE A 126 1.53 -20.38 -8.63
N ASP A 127 2.74 -19.94 -8.96
CA ASP A 127 3.59 -20.60 -9.95
C ASP A 127 3.94 -22.03 -9.57
N TYR A 128 4.11 -22.29 -8.26
CA TYR A 128 4.21 -23.65 -7.70
C TYR A 128 2.84 -24.24 -7.31
N ARG A 129 1.76 -23.71 -7.91
CA ARG A 129 0.37 -24.12 -7.64
C ARG A 129 -0.04 -23.88 -6.18
N SER A 130 -1.27 -24.26 -5.83
CA SER A 130 -1.78 -24.12 -4.46
C SER A 130 -1.00 -24.93 -3.43
N SER A 131 -0.42 -26.05 -3.82
CA SER A 131 0.43 -26.84 -2.91
C SER A 131 1.73 -26.11 -2.56
N GLY A 132 2.41 -25.52 -3.54
CA GLY A 132 3.62 -24.75 -3.29
C GLY A 132 3.35 -23.51 -2.44
N LEU A 133 2.25 -22.78 -2.73
CA LEU A 133 1.81 -21.68 -1.88
C LEU A 133 1.54 -22.15 -0.44
N ALA A 134 0.85 -23.29 -0.25
CA ALA A 134 0.61 -23.84 1.07
C ALA A 134 1.91 -24.21 1.79
N ASN A 135 2.88 -24.80 1.09
CA ASN A 135 4.18 -25.13 1.65
C ASN A 135 4.92 -23.86 2.11
N MET A 136 4.95 -22.82 1.27
CA MET A 136 5.55 -21.54 1.60
C MET A 136 4.92 -20.90 2.84
N LEU A 137 3.59 -20.84 2.91
CA LEU A 137 2.86 -20.28 4.05
C LEU A 137 3.13 -21.08 5.35
N ASN A 138 3.13 -22.40 5.26
CA ASN A 138 3.43 -23.26 6.41
C ASN A 138 4.88 -23.09 6.87
N THR A 139 5.83 -22.96 5.95
CA THR A 139 7.24 -22.69 6.24
C THR A 139 7.40 -21.33 6.92
N ALA A 140 6.78 -20.29 6.37
CA ALA A 140 6.80 -18.96 6.98
C ALA A 140 6.24 -18.98 8.41
N LYS A 141 5.10 -19.63 8.62
CA LYS A 141 4.49 -19.80 9.94
C LYS A 141 5.38 -20.60 10.90
N ALA A 142 6.00 -21.67 10.43
CA ALA A 142 6.88 -22.51 11.24
C ALA A 142 8.19 -21.83 11.63
N SER A 143 8.64 -20.79 10.89
CA SER A 143 9.83 -20.03 11.25
C SER A 143 9.71 -19.29 12.58
N GLY A 144 8.49 -18.97 13.00
CA GLY A 144 8.22 -18.17 14.19
C GLY A 144 8.61 -16.69 14.04
N GLU A 145 9.03 -16.27 12.86
CA GLU A 145 9.34 -14.88 12.55
C GLU A 145 8.05 -14.07 12.30
N ASN A 146 8.16 -12.75 12.43
CA ASN A 146 7.07 -11.88 12.07
C ASN A 146 6.89 -11.88 10.55
N VAL A 147 5.67 -12.12 10.08
CA VAL A 147 5.29 -12.05 8.67
C VAL A 147 4.06 -11.15 8.52
N PRO A 148 3.86 -10.49 7.38
CA PRO A 148 2.70 -9.63 7.18
C PRO A 148 1.39 -10.42 7.27
N SER A 149 0.33 -9.73 7.68
CA SER A 149 -1.03 -10.28 7.59
C SER A 149 -1.40 -10.51 6.13
N LEU A 150 -1.84 -11.71 5.79
CA LEU A 150 -2.29 -12.03 4.44
C LEU A 150 -3.79 -11.74 4.31
N VAL A 151 -4.16 -10.85 3.38
CA VAL A 151 -5.55 -10.44 3.15
C VAL A 151 -5.97 -10.76 1.73
N VAL A 152 -6.96 -11.65 1.59
CA VAL A 152 -7.50 -12.09 0.31
C VAL A 152 -9.03 -12.03 0.38
N CYS A 153 -9.62 -10.90 -0.02
CA CYS A 153 -11.05 -10.65 0.13
C CYS A 153 -11.88 -11.05 -1.12
N ASN A 154 -11.25 -11.39 -2.24
CA ASN A 154 -11.90 -11.71 -3.50
C ASN A 154 -12.08 -13.21 -3.74
N VAL A 155 -11.71 -14.07 -2.80
CA VAL A 155 -11.88 -15.52 -2.89
C VAL A 155 -13.24 -15.94 -2.30
N ASN A 156 -14.05 -16.58 -3.11
CA ASN A 156 -15.29 -17.18 -2.63
C ASN A 156 -15.06 -18.61 -2.15
N TRP A 157 -14.60 -18.75 -0.92
CA TRP A 157 -14.29 -20.05 -0.29
C TRP A 157 -15.48 -21.01 -0.32
N SER A 158 -16.71 -20.51 -0.08
CA SER A 158 -17.92 -21.36 -0.08
C SER A 158 -18.24 -21.93 -1.47
N ALA A 159 -17.95 -21.19 -2.54
CA ALA A 159 -18.11 -21.69 -3.90
C ALA A 159 -17.01 -22.72 -4.23
N MET A 160 -15.78 -22.47 -3.80
CA MET A 160 -14.67 -23.40 -3.97
C MET A 160 -14.90 -24.72 -3.22
N GLU A 161 -15.40 -24.68 -1.99
CA GLU A 161 -15.76 -25.89 -1.21
C GLU A 161 -16.79 -26.75 -1.93
N LYS A 162 -17.83 -26.13 -2.50
CA LYS A 162 -18.86 -26.83 -3.28
C LYS A 162 -18.30 -27.48 -4.56
N ALA A 163 -17.28 -26.86 -5.15
CA ALA A 163 -16.60 -27.40 -6.33
C ALA A 163 -15.60 -28.49 -6.00
N GLY A 164 -15.27 -28.71 -4.72
CA GLY A 164 -14.25 -29.64 -4.25
C GLY A 164 -12.87 -29.00 -4.23
N LEU A 165 -12.33 -28.75 -3.03
CA LEU A 165 -10.99 -28.21 -2.86
C LEU A 165 -9.94 -29.31 -3.06
N THR A 166 -8.85 -28.98 -3.76
CA THR A 166 -7.62 -29.80 -3.74
C THR A 166 -6.97 -29.73 -2.36
N GLU A 167 -6.08 -30.67 -2.06
CA GLU A 167 -5.35 -30.68 -0.78
C GLU A 167 -4.62 -29.36 -0.53
N GLY A 168 -3.88 -28.83 -1.51
CA GLY A 168 -3.21 -27.54 -1.38
C GLY A 168 -4.17 -26.37 -1.18
N GLN A 169 -5.34 -26.39 -1.82
CA GLN A 169 -6.37 -25.35 -1.59
C GLN A 169 -7.00 -25.43 -0.20
N GLN A 170 -7.11 -26.64 0.37
CA GLN A 170 -7.57 -26.81 1.75
C GLN A 170 -6.54 -26.27 2.77
N GLN A 171 -5.26 -26.37 2.47
CA GLN A 171 -4.19 -25.91 3.36
C GLN A 171 -4.05 -24.38 3.38
N ILE A 172 -4.43 -23.68 2.32
CA ILE A 172 -4.35 -22.21 2.24
C ILE A 172 -5.63 -21.50 2.68
N LYS A 173 -6.71 -22.21 2.92
CA LYS A 173 -7.97 -21.67 3.45
C LYS A 173 -7.88 -21.37 4.93
#